data_7e73f54b5609c1a584deb1fc88a0bb17
#
_entry.id   7e73f54b5609c1a584deb1fc88a0bb17
#
_cell.length_a   1.000
_cell.length_b   1.000
_cell.length_c   1.000
_cell.angle_alpha   90.00
_cell.angle_beta   90.00
_cell.angle_gamma   90.00
#
_symmetry.space_group_name_H-M   'P 1'
#
loop_
_entity.id
_entity.type
_entity.pdbx_description
1 polymer ?
#
loop_
_entity_poly.entity_id
_entity_poly.type
_entity_poly.pdbx_seq_one_letter_code
_entity_poly.pdbx_strand_id
1 'polypeptide(L)'
;MGTLNILLVDDDRNLVTTLSHGLLKAMGEATSVAVSFSGSEALSLLSTQVFDVVVSDFNMPGPSGLEFLNRIRQDHREIILVLITAYGTDALEEGVRQLGVGYITKPFEPAFLVQLIKDLIHDQDPVGRTDKVSRIVDKLGKSAGSSSSLRAGGQLLE
;
A
#
# COMPACT_ATOMS: atom_id res chain seq x y z
N MET A 1 7.58 12.78 -18.72
CA MET A 1 6.93 12.09 -17.60
C MET A 1 7.91 11.94 -16.46
N GLY A 2 7.46 12.19 -15.24
CA GLY A 2 8.31 12.08 -14.07
C GLY A 2 8.57 10.63 -13.66
N THR A 3 9.57 10.45 -12.80
CA THR A 3 9.85 9.16 -12.16
C THR A 3 8.76 8.84 -11.14
N LEU A 4 8.26 7.61 -11.13
CA LEU A 4 7.36 7.12 -10.10
C LEU A 4 8.18 6.75 -8.86
N ASN A 5 7.91 7.40 -7.75
CA ASN A 5 8.65 7.18 -6.50
C ASN A 5 7.81 6.39 -5.50
N ILE A 6 8.27 5.20 -5.14
CA ILE A 6 7.59 4.28 -4.23
C ILE A 6 8.43 4.13 -2.96
N LEU A 7 7.78 4.23 -1.80
CA LEU A 7 8.38 3.95 -0.50
C LEU A 7 7.78 2.65 0.06
N LEU A 8 8.65 1.68 0.35
CA LEU A 8 8.29 0.43 1.03
C LEU A 8 8.71 0.51 2.50
N VAL A 9 7.78 0.24 3.41
CA VAL A 9 8.02 0.31 4.85
C VAL A 9 7.65 -1.02 5.49
N ASP A 10 8.64 -1.76 5.96
CA ASP A 10 8.47 -3.04 6.65
C ASP A 10 9.76 -3.38 7.39
N ASP A 11 9.68 -3.92 8.60
CA ASP A 11 10.84 -4.36 9.37
C ASP A 11 11.41 -5.71 8.90
N ASP A 12 10.68 -6.45 8.06
CA ASP A 12 11.16 -7.66 7.39
C ASP A 12 12.03 -7.30 6.18
N ARG A 13 13.34 -7.31 6.36
CA ARG A 13 14.31 -6.95 5.32
C ARG A 13 14.23 -7.83 4.07
N ASN A 14 13.96 -9.12 4.24
CA ASN A 14 13.85 -10.05 3.12
C ASN A 14 12.62 -9.75 2.26
N LEU A 15 11.49 -9.51 2.91
CA LEU A 15 10.24 -9.16 2.22
C LEU A 15 10.41 -7.86 1.43
N VAL A 16 10.94 -6.83 2.06
CA VAL A 16 11.16 -5.52 1.43
C VAL A 16 12.08 -5.63 0.23
N THR A 17 13.17 -6.38 0.35
CA THR A 17 14.11 -6.60 -0.76
C THR A 17 13.43 -7.31 -1.93
N THR A 18 12.67 -8.36 -1.64
CA THR A 18 11.93 -9.11 -2.66
C THR A 18 10.90 -8.24 -3.37
N LEU A 19 10.11 -7.47 -2.61
CA LEU A 19 9.11 -6.57 -3.17
C LEU A 19 9.74 -5.44 -3.99
N SER A 20 10.85 -4.88 -3.51
CA SER A 20 11.59 -3.83 -4.23
C SER A 20 12.05 -4.32 -5.61
N HIS A 21 12.67 -5.48 -5.68
CA HIS A 21 13.10 -6.08 -6.93
C HIS A 21 11.93 -6.37 -7.87
N GLY A 22 10.83 -6.90 -7.33
CA GLY A 22 9.63 -7.20 -8.11
C GLY A 22 9.01 -5.93 -8.70
N LEU A 23 8.92 -4.88 -7.92
CA LEU A 23 8.39 -3.58 -8.39
C LEU A 23 9.26 -2.96 -9.47
N LEU A 24 10.57 -2.89 -9.26
CA LEU A 24 11.49 -2.32 -10.23
C LEU A 24 11.44 -3.09 -11.55
N LYS A 25 11.43 -4.41 -11.49
CA LYS A 25 11.35 -5.26 -12.69
C LYS A 25 10.05 -5.08 -13.46
N ALA A 26 8.93 -4.99 -12.74
CA ALA A 26 7.59 -4.94 -13.36
C ALA A 26 7.20 -3.55 -13.84
N MET A 27 7.67 -2.49 -13.18
CA MET A 27 7.25 -1.12 -13.45
C MET A 27 8.22 -0.32 -14.33
N GLY A 28 9.42 -0.84 -14.53
CA GLY A 28 10.37 -0.31 -15.51
C GLY A 28 11.29 0.80 -14.99
N GLU A 29 12.09 1.35 -15.91
CA GLU A 29 13.18 2.28 -15.61
C GLU A 29 12.71 3.63 -15.04
N ALA A 30 11.48 4.02 -15.30
CA ALA A 30 10.92 5.27 -14.77
C ALA A 30 10.35 5.08 -13.34
N THR A 31 10.88 4.11 -12.58
CA THR A 31 10.43 3.83 -11.22
C THR A 31 11.62 3.82 -10.27
N SER A 32 11.45 4.49 -9.14
CA SER A 32 12.40 4.48 -8.02
C SER A 32 11.73 3.87 -6.80
N VAL A 33 12.42 2.98 -6.11
CA VAL A 33 11.92 2.36 -4.89
C VAL A 33 12.89 2.65 -3.75
N ALA A 34 12.42 3.36 -2.74
CA ALA A 34 13.10 3.56 -1.47
C ALA A 34 12.55 2.58 -0.44
N VAL A 35 13.38 2.22 0.51
CA VAL A 35 13.05 1.24 1.54
C VAL A 35 13.27 1.85 2.91
N SER A 36 12.36 1.60 3.83
CA SER A 36 12.46 1.97 5.24
C SER A 36 12.07 0.79 6.10
N PHE A 37 12.71 0.65 7.26
CA PHE A 37 12.47 -0.46 8.18
C PHE A 37 11.65 -0.07 9.41
N SER A 38 11.22 1.19 9.47
CA SER A 38 10.37 1.70 10.55
C SER A 38 9.54 2.88 10.09
N GLY A 39 8.44 3.16 10.81
CA GLY A 39 7.61 4.34 10.56
C GLY A 39 8.38 5.65 10.77
N SER A 40 9.24 5.74 11.79
CA SER A 40 10.06 6.92 12.06
C SER A 40 11.00 7.23 10.91
N GLU A 41 11.72 6.24 10.42
CA GLU A 41 12.61 6.39 9.26
C GLU A 41 11.84 6.81 8.02
N ALA A 42 10.68 6.20 7.79
CA ALA A 42 9.81 6.54 6.66
C ALA A 42 9.33 8.00 6.73
N LEU A 43 8.92 8.47 7.90
CA LEU A 43 8.51 9.88 8.08
C LEU A 43 9.67 10.84 7.81
N SER A 44 10.90 10.48 8.21
CA SER A 44 12.10 11.26 7.87
C SER A 44 12.32 11.34 6.36
N LEU A 45 12.17 10.22 5.66
CA LEU A 45 12.28 10.20 4.19
C LEU A 45 11.20 11.07 3.53
N LEU A 46 9.97 10.99 4.02
CA LEU A 46 8.85 11.79 3.51
C LEU A 46 9.04 13.29 3.72
N SER A 47 9.83 13.70 4.73
CA SER A 47 10.13 15.12 4.97
C SER A 47 11.17 15.69 4.00
N THR A 48 11.96 14.84 3.33
CA THR A 48 13.07 15.26 2.45
C THR A 48 12.91 14.83 0.99
N GLN A 49 12.02 13.89 0.71
CA GLN A 49 11.81 13.34 -0.62
C GLN A 49 10.32 13.27 -0.95
N VAL A 50 10.00 13.34 -2.24
CA VAL A 50 8.63 13.22 -2.74
C VAL A 50 8.36 11.78 -3.13
N PHE A 51 7.25 11.23 -2.65
CA PHE A 51 6.78 9.89 -2.99
C PHE A 51 5.37 9.95 -3.59
N ASP A 52 5.12 9.07 -4.53
CA ASP A 52 3.80 8.91 -5.16
C ASP A 52 3.00 7.79 -4.51
N VAL A 53 3.70 6.77 -4.01
CA VAL A 53 3.10 5.59 -3.39
C VAL A 53 3.87 5.24 -2.11
N VAL A 54 3.15 4.93 -1.05
CA VAL A 54 3.71 4.36 0.18
C VAL A 54 3.02 3.04 0.47
N VAL A 55 3.82 1.99 0.60
CA VAL A 55 3.35 0.64 0.97
C VAL A 55 3.91 0.33 2.36
N SER A 56 3.05 0.10 3.34
CA SER A 56 3.45 -0.11 4.73
C SER A 56 2.89 -1.39 5.31
N ASP A 57 3.74 -2.12 6.03
CA ASP A 57 3.28 -3.20 6.90
C ASP A 57 2.49 -2.64 8.09
N PHE A 58 1.48 -3.38 8.54
CA PHE A 58 0.68 -2.99 9.71
C PHE A 58 1.42 -3.24 11.03
N ASN A 59 2.13 -4.38 11.12
CA ASN A 59 2.82 -4.80 12.33
C ASN A 59 4.29 -4.40 12.29
N MET A 60 4.59 -3.23 12.85
CA MET A 60 5.96 -2.74 13.01
C MET A 60 6.19 -2.26 14.45
N PRO A 61 7.44 -2.28 14.95
CA PRO A 61 7.76 -1.64 16.23
C PRO A 61 7.43 -0.14 16.19
N GLY A 62 6.85 0.35 17.29
CA GLY A 62 6.44 1.76 17.40
C GLY A 62 4.99 1.97 16.97
N PRO A 63 4.66 3.09 16.30
CA PRO A 63 3.31 3.34 15.82
C PRO A 63 2.83 2.23 14.88
N SER A 64 1.57 1.83 14.97
CA SER A 64 0.99 0.86 14.04
C SER A 64 1.03 1.38 12.61
N GLY A 65 1.01 0.47 11.64
CA GLY A 65 0.95 0.86 10.22
C GLY A 65 -0.22 1.78 9.92
N LEU A 66 -1.37 1.57 10.57
CA LEU A 66 -2.54 2.42 10.38
C LEU A 66 -2.31 3.85 10.92
N GLU A 67 -1.74 3.99 12.12
CA GLU A 67 -1.37 5.30 12.68
C GLU A 67 -0.37 6.04 11.80
N PHE A 68 0.62 5.33 11.30
CA PHE A 68 1.62 5.85 10.37
C PHE A 68 0.96 6.37 9.09
N LEU A 69 0.09 5.58 8.46
CA LEU A 69 -0.61 5.99 7.25
C LEU A 69 -1.56 7.16 7.49
N ASN A 70 -2.21 7.21 8.65
CA ASN A 70 -3.05 8.33 9.03
C ASN A 70 -2.25 9.64 9.13
N ARG A 71 -1.06 9.60 9.71
CA ARG A 71 -0.16 10.76 9.75
C ARG A 71 0.24 11.23 8.36
N ILE A 72 0.59 10.30 7.47
CA ILE A 72 0.89 10.65 6.08
C ILE A 72 -0.32 11.30 5.42
N ARG A 73 -1.51 10.76 5.60
CA ARG A 73 -2.74 11.26 4.97
C ARG A 73 -3.08 12.69 5.42
N GLN A 74 -2.75 13.06 6.64
CA GLN A 74 -2.96 14.43 7.15
C GLN A 74 -2.11 15.45 6.40
N ASP A 75 -0.87 15.10 6.07
CA ASP A 75 0.09 16.02 5.44
C ASP A 75 0.15 15.87 3.91
N HIS A 76 -0.17 14.68 3.40
CA HIS A 76 -0.02 14.32 1.98
C HIS A 76 -1.26 13.58 1.47
N ARG A 77 -2.25 14.34 1.01
CA ARG A 77 -3.52 13.77 0.53
C ARG A 77 -3.40 13.08 -0.84
N GLU A 78 -2.40 13.45 -1.61
CA GLU A 78 -2.18 12.97 -2.98
C GLU A 78 -1.48 11.61 -3.03
N ILE A 79 -0.78 11.21 -1.98
CA ILE A 79 -0.02 9.96 -1.97
C ILE A 79 -0.97 8.75 -1.97
N ILE A 80 -0.67 7.79 -2.83
CA ILE A 80 -1.34 6.49 -2.85
C ILE A 80 -0.80 5.66 -1.69
N LEU A 81 -1.68 5.22 -0.81
CA LEU A 81 -1.31 4.42 0.36
C LEU A 81 -1.82 3.00 0.24
N VAL A 82 -0.95 2.04 0.56
CA VAL A 82 -1.27 0.60 0.60
C VAL A 82 -0.81 0.03 1.94
N LEU A 83 -1.69 -0.67 2.63
CA LEU A 83 -1.40 -1.35 3.88
C LEU A 83 -1.29 -2.86 3.66
N ILE A 84 -0.24 -3.46 4.18
CA ILE A 84 -0.03 -4.91 4.17
C ILE A 84 -0.15 -5.44 5.60
N THR A 85 -0.90 -6.52 5.80
CA THR A 85 -1.06 -7.13 7.12
C THR A 85 -1.18 -8.65 7.05
N ALA A 86 -0.72 -9.34 8.09
CA ALA A 86 -0.95 -10.78 8.26
C ALA A 86 -2.36 -11.08 8.79
N TYR A 87 -2.97 -10.13 9.51
CA TYR A 87 -4.25 -10.33 10.17
C TYR A 87 -5.17 -9.12 9.92
N GLY A 88 -6.25 -9.34 9.17
CA GLY A 88 -7.30 -8.35 9.00
C GLY A 88 -8.35 -8.47 10.11
N THR A 89 -8.90 -7.32 10.52
CA THR A 89 -10.07 -7.23 11.41
C THR A 89 -11.06 -6.23 10.83
N ASP A 90 -12.33 -6.34 11.21
CA ASP A 90 -13.34 -5.38 10.76
C ASP A 90 -12.99 -3.93 11.11
N ALA A 91 -12.42 -3.73 12.30
CA ALA A 91 -11.98 -2.41 12.73
C ALA A 91 -10.85 -1.86 11.86
N LEU A 92 -9.90 -2.72 11.48
CA LEU A 92 -8.82 -2.32 10.57
C LEU A 92 -9.35 -2.00 9.17
N GLU A 93 -10.23 -2.84 8.64
CA GLU A 93 -10.84 -2.62 7.33
C GLU A 93 -11.62 -1.30 7.28
N GLU A 94 -12.38 -0.99 8.31
CA GLU A 94 -13.10 0.28 8.41
C GLU A 94 -12.13 1.47 8.48
N GLY A 95 -11.06 1.34 9.24
CA GLY A 95 -10.03 2.38 9.34
C GLY A 95 -9.37 2.67 7.99
N VAL A 96 -8.99 1.64 7.24
CA VAL A 96 -8.36 1.83 5.91
C VAL A 96 -9.35 2.38 4.88
N ARG A 97 -10.62 1.98 4.97
CA ARG A 97 -11.68 2.50 4.10
C ARG A 97 -11.82 4.01 4.27
N GLN A 98 -11.86 4.50 5.51
CA GLN A 98 -12.00 5.93 5.82
C GLN A 98 -10.82 6.75 5.32
N LEU A 99 -9.63 6.16 5.28
CA LEU A 99 -8.41 6.83 4.82
C LEU A 99 -8.18 6.72 3.30
N GLY A 100 -8.99 5.95 2.59
CA GLY A 100 -8.77 5.68 1.17
C GLY A 100 -7.49 4.90 0.91
N VAL A 101 -7.20 3.92 1.73
CA VAL A 101 -5.97 3.10 1.69
C VAL A 101 -6.24 1.76 1.04
N GLY A 102 -5.39 1.34 0.11
CA GLY A 102 -5.38 -0.01 -0.43
C GLY A 102 -4.96 -1.01 0.65
N TYR A 103 -5.45 -2.24 0.57
CA TYR A 103 -5.29 -3.20 1.64
C TYR A 103 -4.98 -4.59 1.08
N ILE A 104 -3.89 -5.20 1.55
CA ILE A 104 -3.45 -6.54 1.13
C ILE A 104 -3.18 -7.38 2.38
N THR A 105 -3.67 -8.62 2.42
CA THR A 105 -3.33 -9.56 3.48
C THR A 105 -2.25 -10.54 3.04
N LYS A 106 -1.33 -10.85 3.94
CA LYS A 106 -0.27 -11.87 3.74
C LYS A 106 -0.86 -13.28 3.89
N PRO A 107 -0.40 -14.28 3.14
CA PRO A 107 0.60 -14.19 2.07
C PRO A 107 0.00 -13.67 0.75
N PHE A 108 0.82 -13.00 -0.07
CA PHE A 108 0.42 -12.52 -1.39
C PHE A 108 1.57 -12.66 -2.38
N GLU A 109 1.23 -12.76 -3.65
CA GLU A 109 2.22 -12.74 -4.72
C GLU A 109 2.65 -11.29 -5.02
N PRO A 110 3.94 -11.00 -5.24
CA PRO A 110 4.39 -9.65 -5.59
C PRO A 110 3.63 -9.04 -6.77
N ALA A 111 3.20 -9.86 -7.72
CA ALA A 111 2.40 -9.42 -8.88
C ALA A 111 1.08 -8.75 -8.47
N PHE A 112 0.48 -9.12 -7.34
CA PHE A 112 -0.72 -8.46 -6.82
C PHE A 112 -0.46 -7.03 -6.40
N LEU A 113 0.63 -6.80 -5.67
CA LEU A 113 1.01 -5.46 -5.26
C LEU A 113 1.28 -4.58 -6.48
N VAL A 114 2.01 -5.12 -7.47
CA VAL A 114 2.29 -4.42 -8.73
C VAL A 114 1.00 -4.03 -9.44
N GLN A 115 0.06 -4.96 -9.58
CA GLN A 115 -1.21 -4.69 -10.26
C GLN A 115 -2.06 -3.68 -9.51
N LEU A 116 -2.12 -3.79 -8.18
CA LEU A 116 -2.84 -2.84 -7.33
C LEU A 116 -2.28 -1.42 -7.50
N ILE A 117 -0.96 -1.27 -7.45
CA ILE A 117 -0.32 0.03 -7.63
C ILE A 117 -0.62 0.60 -9.02
N LYS A 118 -0.49 -0.20 -10.06
CA LYS A 118 -0.80 0.23 -11.44
C LYS A 118 -2.25 0.72 -11.56
N ASP A 119 -3.19 -0.02 -11.02
CA ASP A 119 -4.61 0.33 -11.11
C ASP A 119 -4.91 1.61 -10.31
N LEU A 120 -4.30 1.78 -9.13
CA LEU A 120 -4.45 2.98 -8.33
C LEU A 120 -3.84 4.22 -8.99
N ILE A 121 -2.73 4.08 -9.71
CA ILE A 121 -2.10 5.16 -10.45
C ILE A 121 -2.95 5.60 -11.65
N HIS A 122 -3.52 4.65 -12.37
CA HIS A 122 -4.35 4.95 -13.55
C HIS A 122 -5.66 5.64 -13.19
N ASP A 123 -6.15 5.47 -11.97
CA ASP A 123 -7.37 6.11 -11.51
C ASP A 123 -7.07 7.45 -10.84
N GLN A 124 -6.85 8.47 -11.65
CA GLN A 124 -6.36 9.80 -11.25
C GLN A 124 -7.43 10.79 -10.77
N ASP A 125 -8.67 10.36 -10.58
CA ASP A 125 -9.71 11.27 -10.11
C ASP A 125 -9.60 11.47 -8.59
N PRO A 126 -9.31 12.68 -8.11
CA PRO A 126 -9.15 12.93 -6.67
C PRO A 126 -10.47 12.92 -5.89
N VAL A 127 -11.60 13.00 -6.60
CA VAL A 127 -12.92 12.98 -5.95
C VAL A 127 -13.39 11.53 -5.80
N GLY A 128 -13.60 11.08 -4.58
CA GLY A 128 -14.07 9.72 -4.30
C GLY A 128 -12.97 8.66 -4.27
N ARG A 129 -11.72 9.05 -3.96
CA ARG A 129 -10.60 8.10 -3.88
C ARG A 129 -10.90 6.88 -2.98
N THR A 130 -11.61 7.08 -1.89
CA THR A 130 -11.99 6.00 -0.97
C THR A 130 -12.83 4.93 -1.66
N ASP A 131 -13.87 5.34 -2.40
CA ASP A 131 -14.74 4.41 -3.12
C ASP A 131 -14.02 3.72 -4.27
N LYS A 132 -13.07 4.40 -4.89
CA LYS A 132 -12.29 3.86 -5.99
C LYS A 132 -11.29 2.81 -5.55
N VAL A 133 -10.56 3.09 -4.48
CA VAL A 133 -9.64 2.11 -3.88
C VAL A 133 -10.42 0.84 -3.55
N SER A 134 -11.58 0.96 -2.91
CA SER A 134 -12.44 -0.18 -2.60
C SER A 134 -12.81 -0.98 -3.85
N ARG A 135 -13.25 -0.32 -4.91
CA ARG A 135 -13.63 -0.98 -6.18
C ARG A 135 -12.46 -1.68 -6.85
N ILE A 136 -11.28 -1.07 -6.86
CA ILE A 136 -10.08 -1.65 -7.47
C ILE A 136 -9.66 -2.89 -6.69
N VAL A 137 -9.62 -2.81 -5.37
CA VAL A 137 -9.24 -3.93 -4.52
C VAL A 137 -10.23 -5.08 -4.65
N ASP A 138 -11.54 -4.80 -4.66
CA ASP A 138 -12.58 -5.81 -4.86
C ASP A 138 -12.46 -6.50 -6.22
N LYS A 139 -12.18 -5.73 -7.26
CA LYS A 139 -11.98 -6.25 -8.61
C LYS A 139 -10.79 -7.22 -8.68
N LEU A 140 -9.65 -6.82 -8.13
CA LEU A 140 -8.45 -7.63 -8.11
C LEU A 140 -8.62 -8.88 -7.24
N GLY A 141 -9.28 -8.76 -6.10
CA GLY A 141 -9.58 -9.88 -5.22
C GLY A 141 -10.44 -10.95 -5.89
N LYS A 142 -11.41 -10.56 -6.69
CA LYS A 142 -12.25 -11.49 -7.47
C LYS A 142 -11.48 -12.16 -8.61
N SER A 143 -10.55 -11.45 -9.24
CA SER A 143 -9.75 -11.99 -10.33
C SER A 143 -8.73 -13.02 -9.87
N ALA A 144 -8.29 -12.92 -8.64
CA ALA A 144 -7.21 -13.75 -8.11
C ALA A 144 -7.68 -15.09 -7.53
N GLY A 145 -8.99 -15.32 -7.45
CA GLY A 145 -9.55 -16.54 -6.85
C GLY A 145 -9.54 -16.57 -5.33
N SER A 146 -9.95 -17.68 -4.75
CA SER A 146 -10.20 -17.83 -3.32
C SER A 146 -8.97 -17.75 -2.41
N SER A 147 -7.79 -17.70 -2.97
CA SER A 147 -6.53 -17.67 -2.20
C SER A 147 -5.94 -16.27 -2.07
N SER A 148 -6.49 -15.28 -2.71
CA SER A 148 -5.94 -13.95 -2.65
C SER A 148 -6.62 -13.10 -1.59
N SER A 149 -5.82 -12.40 -0.88
CA SER A 149 -6.21 -11.60 0.26
C SER A 149 -6.12 -10.11 -0.05
N LEU A 150 -6.66 -9.69 -1.18
CA LEU A 150 -6.75 -8.30 -1.55
C LEU A 150 -8.11 -7.76 -1.13
N ARG A 151 -8.14 -6.75 -0.27
CA ARG A 151 -9.38 -6.20 0.26
C ARG A 151 -9.34 -4.71 0.48
N ALA A 152 -10.46 -4.05 0.27
CA ALA A 152 -10.72 -2.69 0.74
C ALA A 152 -12.15 -2.63 1.26
N GLY A 153 -12.32 -2.86 2.53
CA GLY A 153 -13.61 -2.84 3.21
C GLY A 153 -14.53 -3.99 2.79
N GLY A 154 -15.13 -4.64 3.72
CA GLY A 154 -15.97 -5.79 3.53
C GLY A 154 -15.64 -6.90 4.52
N GLN A 155 -16.49 -7.87 4.65
CA GLN A 155 -16.27 -8.97 5.58
C GLN A 155 -15.08 -9.82 5.14
N LEU A 156 -14.24 -10.19 6.12
CA LEU A 156 -13.27 -11.25 5.96
C LEU A 156 -14.03 -12.53 5.60
N LEU A 157 -13.77 -13.06 4.41
CA LEU A 157 -14.12 -14.44 4.12
C LEU A 157 -12.96 -15.30 4.59
N GLU A 158 -13.25 -16.18 5.49
CA GLU A 158 -12.31 -17.19 5.94
C GLU A 158 -11.93 -18.14 4.80
#